data_7d7a7e5d14ff5639256ed0ed56388f79
#
_entry.id   7d7a7e5d14ff5639256ed0ed56388f79
#
_cell.length_a   1.000
_cell.length_b   1.000
_cell.length_c   1.000
_cell.angle_alpha   90.00
_cell.angle_beta   90.00
_cell.angle_gamma   90.00
#
_symmetry.space_group_name_H-M   'P 1'
#
loop_
_entity.id
_entity.type
_entity.pdbx_description
1 polymer ?
#
loop_
_entity_poly.entity_id
_entity_poly.type
_entity_poly.pdbx_seq_one_letter_code
_entity_poly.pdbx_strand_id
1 'polypeptide(L)'
;MSEFPANESPSTSQSTAQAVASWERSLLERLALETLAEQRLRRRWGVFFKCAFIALALVTLWGVFKPFEEFGSSHGGRHTALVDLRGTIETDGLASADNINLALQNAFEDANTAGVILRVNSPGGSPVQAGAIYDEIRRLRGKYPDIAVYSVVEEICASEGYYVAAATDRI
;
A
#
# COMPACT_ATOMS: atom_id res chain seq x y z
N MET A 1 -39.80 9.94 100.57
CA MET A 1 -39.12 8.63 100.47
C MET A 1 -39.76 7.85 99.32
N SER A 2 -39.06 7.75 98.25
CA SER A 2 -39.08 6.58 97.27
C SER A 2 -38.37 6.99 95.99
N GLU A 3 -37.30 6.32 95.79
CA GLU A 3 -36.40 6.40 94.68
C GLU A 3 -37.04 5.95 93.34
N PHE A 4 -36.72 6.66 92.28
CA PHE A 4 -36.90 6.18 90.95
C PHE A 4 -35.54 5.59 90.42
N PRO A 5 -35.50 4.42 89.91
CA PRO A 5 -34.30 3.98 89.17
C PRO A 5 -34.42 4.42 87.70
N ALA A 6 -33.46 5.19 87.25
CA ALA A 6 -33.22 5.41 85.86
C ALA A 6 -32.56 4.14 85.29
N ASN A 7 -33.22 3.58 84.31
CA ASN A 7 -32.61 2.54 83.44
C ASN A 7 -32.63 3.01 81.98
N GLU A 8 -31.60 3.72 81.59
CA GLU A 8 -31.33 4.06 80.21
C GLU A 8 -30.46 2.95 79.61
N SER A 9 -31.00 2.28 78.64
CA SER A 9 -30.30 1.24 77.88
C SER A 9 -29.58 1.87 76.62
N PRO A 10 -28.27 1.98 76.65
CA PRO A 10 -27.51 2.57 75.50
C PRO A 10 -27.22 1.68 74.38
N SER A 11 -27.87 0.50 74.27
CA SER A 11 -27.47 -0.53 73.34
C SER A 11 -28.12 -0.48 71.94
N THR A 12 -29.21 0.25 71.80
CA THR A 12 -29.97 0.23 70.48
C THR A 12 -29.41 1.24 69.48
N SER A 13 -28.88 2.35 69.89
CA SER A 13 -28.33 3.40 69.01
C SER A 13 -26.96 3.04 68.42
N GLN A 14 -26.16 2.30 69.16
CA GLN A 14 -24.86 1.83 68.65
C GLN A 14 -25.00 0.67 67.63
N SER A 15 -25.97 -0.19 67.80
CA SER A 15 -26.26 -1.30 66.87
C SER A 15 -26.77 -0.80 65.51
N THR A 16 -27.63 0.23 65.49
CA THR A 16 -28.11 0.83 64.26
C THR A 16 -27.02 1.61 63.51
N ALA A 17 -26.16 2.32 64.22
CA ALA A 17 -25.04 3.05 63.64
C ALA A 17 -23.99 2.10 63.01
N GLN A 18 -23.73 0.96 63.66
CA GLN A 18 -22.83 -0.07 63.09
C GLN A 18 -23.44 -0.80 61.88
N ALA A 19 -24.74 -1.06 61.91
CA ALA A 19 -25.45 -1.65 60.78
C ALA A 19 -25.47 -0.70 59.57
N VAL A 20 -25.66 0.61 59.77
CA VAL A 20 -25.60 1.62 58.70
C VAL A 20 -24.19 1.71 58.13
N ALA A 21 -23.14 1.72 58.95
CA ALA A 21 -21.76 1.78 58.50
C ALA A 21 -21.32 0.50 57.74
N SER A 22 -21.90 -0.66 58.03
CA SER A 22 -21.59 -1.91 57.35
C SER A 22 -22.23 -2.01 55.96
N TRP A 23 -23.47 -1.58 55.79
CA TRP A 23 -24.10 -1.60 54.47
C TRP A 23 -23.53 -0.51 53.54
N GLU A 24 -23.13 0.64 54.04
CA GLU A 24 -22.43 1.66 53.27
C GLU A 24 -21.10 1.12 52.74
N ARG A 25 -20.31 0.44 53.54
CA ARG A 25 -19.07 -0.19 53.11
C ARG A 25 -19.31 -1.27 52.05
N SER A 26 -20.32 -2.10 52.19
CA SER A 26 -20.64 -3.14 51.24
C SER A 26 -21.13 -2.57 49.89
N LEU A 27 -21.81 -1.43 49.90
CA LEU A 27 -22.18 -0.72 48.69
C LEU A 27 -20.97 -0.11 47.98
N LEU A 28 -20.07 0.54 48.73
CA LEU A 28 -18.85 1.11 48.17
C LEU A 28 -17.92 0.03 47.57
N GLU A 29 -17.80 -1.13 48.23
CA GLU A 29 -17.04 -2.25 47.72
C GLU A 29 -17.63 -2.80 46.41
N ARG A 30 -18.96 -2.94 46.32
CA ARG A 30 -19.63 -3.39 45.09
C ARG A 30 -19.45 -2.39 43.95
N LEU A 31 -19.65 -1.10 44.19
CA LEU A 31 -19.45 -0.04 43.21
C LEU A 31 -18.00 0.05 42.76
N ALA A 32 -17.05 -0.14 43.66
CA ALA A 32 -15.63 -0.13 43.33
C ALA A 32 -15.22 -1.34 42.44
N LEU A 33 -15.81 -2.50 42.73
CA LEU A 33 -15.53 -3.71 41.91
C LEU A 33 -16.17 -3.65 40.54
N GLU A 34 -17.37 -3.08 40.39
CA GLU A 34 -18.04 -2.90 39.08
C GLU A 34 -17.28 -1.92 38.19
N THR A 35 -16.80 -0.80 38.74
CA THR A 35 -16.03 0.20 37.99
C THR A 35 -14.68 -0.34 37.50
N LEU A 36 -14.04 -1.19 38.29
CA LEU A 36 -12.77 -1.83 37.91
C LEU A 36 -12.94 -2.88 36.78
N ALA A 37 -14.07 -3.58 36.74
CA ALA A 37 -14.35 -4.55 35.68
C ALA A 37 -14.60 -3.87 34.31
N GLU A 38 -15.34 -2.75 34.29
CA GLU A 38 -15.60 -2.00 33.06
C GLU A 38 -14.35 -1.33 32.49
N GLN A 39 -13.45 -0.84 33.33
CA GLN A 39 -12.21 -0.21 32.87
C GLN A 39 -11.28 -1.21 32.16
N ARG A 40 -11.26 -2.48 32.59
CA ARG A 40 -10.44 -3.51 31.94
C ARG A 40 -10.94 -3.87 30.55
N LEU A 41 -12.25 -3.93 30.33
CA LEU A 41 -12.82 -4.17 29.01
C LEU A 41 -12.56 -3.00 28.05
N ARG A 42 -12.81 -1.77 28.47
CA ARG A 42 -12.56 -0.57 27.64
C ARG A 42 -11.10 -0.44 27.23
N ARG A 43 -10.16 -0.78 28.12
CA ARG A 43 -8.72 -0.73 27.81
C ARG A 43 -8.30 -1.79 26.79
N ARG A 44 -8.87 -3.00 26.85
CA ARG A 44 -8.60 -4.09 25.87
C ARG A 44 -9.16 -3.75 24.50
N TRP A 45 -10.35 -3.18 24.40
CA TRP A 45 -10.94 -2.72 23.16
C TRP A 45 -10.18 -1.55 22.55
N GLY A 46 -9.73 -0.60 23.37
CA GLY A 46 -8.90 0.52 22.91
C GLY A 46 -7.55 0.08 22.32
N VAL A 47 -6.91 -0.91 22.92
CA VAL A 47 -5.66 -1.49 22.39
C VAL A 47 -5.94 -2.27 21.11
N PHE A 48 -7.01 -3.06 21.05
CA PHE A 48 -7.39 -3.79 19.85
C PHE A 48 -7.64 -2.86 18.64
N PHE A 49 -8.41 -1.80 18.81
CA PHE A 49 -8.66 -0.83 17.75
C PHE A 49 -7.39 -0.09 17.32
N LYS A 50 -6.49 0.26 18.25
CA LYS A 50 -5.20 0.86 17.91
C LYS A 50 -4.33 -0.09 17.09
N CYS A 51 -4.24 -1.35 17.49
CA CYS A 51 -3.49 -2.36 16.72
C CYS A 51 -4.13 -2.61 15.35
N ALA A 52 -5.46 -2.70 15.26
CA ALA A 52 -6.17 -2.87 14.00
C ALA A 52 -5.96 -1.67 13.06
N PHE A 53 -5.97 -0.45 13.60
CA PHE A 53 -5.73 0.77 12.82
C PHE A 53 -4.27 0.86 12.34
N ILE A 54 -3.30 0.49 13.19
CA ILE A 54 -1.88 0.42 12.80
C ILE A 54 -1.68 -0.67 11.73
N ALA A 55 -2.29 -1.83 11.88
CA ALA A 55 -2.21 -2.91 10.87
C ALA A 55 -2.82 -2.46 9.53
N LEU A 56 -3.97 -1.79 9.56
CA LEU A 56 -4.60 -1.24 8.37
C LEU A 56 -3.71 -0.17 7.71
N ALA A 57 -3.14 0.74 8.52
CA ALA A 57 -2.22 1.77 8.02
C ALA A 57 -0.95 1.17 7.41
N LEU A 58 -0.40 0.11 8.01
CA LEU A 58 0.75 -0.61 7.45
C LEU A 58 0.40 -1.33 6.14
N VAL A 59 -0.78 -1.93 6.04
CA VAL A 59 -1.25 -2.58 4.80
C VAL A 59 -1.47 -1.55 3.69
N THR A 60 -2.08 -0.41 4.00
CA THR A 60 -2.27 0.68 3.01
C THR A 60 -0.94 1.29 2.61
N LEU A 61 -0.04 1.53 3.57
CA LEU A 61 1.29 2.04 3.30
C LEU A 61 2.08 1.05 2.43
N TRP A 62 2.03 -0.25 2.75
CA TRP A 62 2.67 -1.31 1.97
C TRP A 62 2.07 -1.42 0.55
N GLY A 63 0.76 -1.23 0.40
CA GLY A 63 0.10 -1.17 -0.90
C GLY A 63 0.50 0.05 -1.75
N VAL A 64 0.74 1.20 -1.10
CA VAL A 64 1.19 2.43 -1.78
C VAL A 64 2.70 2.36 -2.13
N PHE A 65 3.51 1.72 -1.27
CA PHE A 65 4.95 1.56 -1.49
C PHE A 65 5.33 0.30 -2.28
N LYS A 66 4.41 -0.63 -2.52
CA LYS A 66 4.64 -1.57 -3.62
C LYS A 66 4.62 -0.73 -4.89
N PRO A 67 5.74 -0.66 -5.64
CA PRO A 67 5.64 -0.17 -7.00
C PRO A 67 4.51 -0.97 -7.62
N PHE A 68 3.69 -0.29 -8.40
CA PHE A 68 2.62 -0.88 -9.20
C PHE A 68 3.27 -1.91 -10.14
N GLU A 69 3.73 -3.02 -9.56
CA GLU A 69 4.15 -4.18 -10.31
C GLU A 69 2.88 -4.79 -10.88
N GLU A 70 2.59 -4.24 -12.06
CA GLU A 70 1.92 -4.98 -13.10
C GLU A 70 0.64 -5.73 -12.71
N PHE A 71 -0.46 -5.12 -13.04
CA PHE A 71 -1.61 -5.85 -13.52
C PHE A 71 -1.30 -6.51 -14.90
N GLY A 72 -0.13 -7.12 -14.99
CA GLY A 72 0.28 -8.01 -16.05
C GLY A 72 -0.12 -9.41 -15.66
N SER A 73 -1.21 -9.91 -16.22
CA SER A 73 -1.59 -11.31 -16.14
C SER A 73 -0.37 -12.16 -16.46
N SER A 74 0.22 -12.81 -15.46
CA SER A 74 1.19 -13.88 -15.65
C SER A 74 0.44 -15.05 -16.33
N HIS A 75 0.31 -14.96 -17.63
CA HIS A 75 -0.01 -16.11 -18.46
C HIS A 75 1.22 -16.99 -18.40
N GLY A 76 1.13 -18.15 -17.77
CA GLY A 76 2.24 -19.08 -17.57
C GLY A 76 2.77 -19.73 -18.84
N GLY A 77 2.83 -18.99 -19.95
CA GLY A 77 3.32 -19.39 -21.24
C GLY A 77 4.13 -18.30 -21.94
N ARG A 78 4.87 -18.65 -22.98
CA ARG A 78 5.61 -17.69 -23.82
C ARG A 78 4.65 -16.64 -24.38
N HIS A 79 5.03 -15.37 -24.25
CA HIS A 79 4.21 -14.24 -24.68
C HIS A 79 5.07 -13.21 -25.42
N THR A 80 4.39 -12.30 -26.12
CA THR A 80 5.00 -11.13 -26.73
C THR A 80 4.74 -9.92 -25.85
N ALA A 81 5.79 -9.27 -25.39
CA ALA A 81 5.68 -8.04 -24.61
C ALA A 81 5.36 -6.85 -25.53
N LEU A 82 4.49 -5.95 -25.07
CA LEU A 82 4.12 -4.74 -25.77
C LEU A 82 4.62 -3.52 -24.98
N VAL A 83 5.44 -2.70 -25.61
CA VAL A 83 5.93 -1.43 -25.06
C VAL A 83 5.34 -0.29 -25.88
N ASP A 84 4.70 0.67 -25.20
CA ASP A 84 4.05 1.82 -25.84
C ASP A 84 4.94 3.06 -25.83
N LEU A 85 5.28 3.56 -27.00
CA LEU A 85 5.91 4.86 -27.19
C LEU A 85 4.87 5.83 -27.75
N ARG A 86 4.15 6.54 -26.87
CA ARG A 86 3.05 7.44 -27.25
C ARG A 86 3.28 8.86 -26.80
N GLY A 87 3.00 9.80 -27.73
CA GLY A 87 3.11 11.23 -27.49
C GLY A 87 4.51 11.77 -27.72
N THR A 88 4.75 13.01 -27.26
CA THR A 88 6.03 13.68 -27.41
C THR A 88 7.10 13.03 -26.52
N ILE A 89 8.27 12.80 -27.10
CA ILE A 89 9.43 12.26 -26.37
C ILE A 89 10.05 13.42 -25.56
N GLU A 90 9.87 13.42 -24.24
CA GLU A 90 10.33 14.48 -23.35
C GLU A 90 10.67 13.92 -21.95
N THR A 91 11.40 14.68 -21.15
CA THR A 91 11.96 14.20 -19.87
C THR A 91 10.88 13.82 -18.87
N ASP A 92 9.81 14.61 -18.77
CA ASP A 92 8.76 14.41 -17.75
C ASP A 92 7.47 13.77 -18.32
N GLY A 93 7.52 13.31 -19.56
CA GLY A 93 6.38 12.71 -20.26
C GLY A 93 6.28 11.20 -20.09
N LEU A 94 5.16 10.62 -20.55
CA LEU A 94 4.97 9.17 -20.60
C LEU A 94 6.01 8.50 -21.52
N ALA A 95 6.41 9.19 -22.61
CA ALA A 95 7.43 8.75 -23.57
C ALA A 95 8.85 9.21 -23.17
N SER A 96 9.13 9.38 -21.89
CA SER A 96 10.48 9.66 -21.40
C SER A 96 11.40 8.45 -21.56
N ALA A 97 12.71 8.70 -21.69
CA ALA A 97 13.69 7.62 -21.75
C ALA A 97 13.64 6.73 -20.52
N ASP A 98 13.45 7.29 -19.33
CA ASP A 98 13.40 6.52 -18.10
C ASP A 98 12.23 5.52 -18.09
N ASN A 99 11.04 5.97 -18.50
CA ASN A 99 9.86 5.12 -18.52
C ASN A 99 9.96 4.02 -19.61
N ILE A 100 10.39 4.40 -20.82
CA ILE A 100 10.49 3.48 -21.94
C ILE A 100 11.62 2.47 -21.70
N ASN A 101 12.76 2.90 -21.20
CA ASN A 101 13.89 2.01 -20.91
C ASN A 101 13.54 1.02 -19.80
N LEU A 102 12.83 1.46 -18.76
CA LEU A 102 12.35 0.56 -17.70
C LEU A 102 11.37 -0.48 -18.27
N ALA A 103 10.42 -0.06 -19.11
CA ALA A 103 9.47 -0.97 -19.75
C ALA A 103 10.18 -2.00 -20.67
N LEU A 104 11.18 -1.53 -21.45
CA LEU A 104 12.00 -2.41 -22.29
C LEU A 104 12.80 -3.40 -21.44
N GLN A 105 13.46 -2.96 -20.37
CA GLN A 105 14.21 -3.83 -19.46
C GLN A 105 13.33 -4.92 -18.87
N ASN A 106 12.18 -4.55 -18.34
CA ASN A 106 11.22 -5.51 -17.79
C ASN A 106 10.76 -6.52 -18.82
N ALA A 107 10.48 -6.06 -20.07
CA ALA A 107 10.07 -6.92 -21.16
C ALA A 107 11.15 -7.96 -21.54
N PHE A 108 12.42 -7.56 -21.56
CA PHE A 108 13.52 -8.45 -21.92
C PHE A 108 13.98 -9.36 -20.77
N GLU A 109 13.77 -8.95 -19.52
CA GLU A 109 14.16 -9.71 -18.32
C GLU A 109 13.16 -10.80 -17.96
N ASP A 110 11.93 -10.72 -18.47
CA ASP A 110 10.95 -11.79 -18.28
C ASP A 110 11.34 -13.03 -19.10
N ALA A 111 11.58 -14.14 -18.40
CA ALA A 111 11.98 -15.41 -18.99
C ALA A 111 10.97 -16.01 -19.99
N ASN A 112 9.71 -15.57 -19.93
CA ASN A 112 8.64 -16.02 -20.82
C ASN A 112 8.47 -15.14 -22.06
N THR A 113 9.19 -14.04 -22.18
CA THR A 113 9.12 -13.15 -23.34
C THR A 113 9.72 -13.84 -24.58
N ALA A 114 8.90 -14.00 -25.62
CA ALA A 114 9.28 -14.57 -26.89
C ALA A 114 9.70 -13.51 -27.92
N GLY A 115 9.27 -12.28 -27.74
CA GLY A 115 9.57 -11.12 -28.57
C GLY A 115 8.98 -9.86 -28.00
N VAL A 116 9.47 -8.72 -28.44
CA VAL A 116 9.01 -7.39 -27.99
C VAL A 116 8.42 -6.63 -29.18
N ILE A 117 7.27 -6.01 -28.98
CA ILE A 117 6.67 -5.06 -29.91
C ILE A 117 6.78 -3.67 -29.32
N LEU A 118 7.48 -2.78 -29.99
CA LEU A 118 7.47 -1.36 -29.70
C LEU A 118 6.38 -0.70 -30.55
N ARG A 119 5.28 -0.31 -29.90
CA ARG A 119 4.18 0.38 -30.57
C ARG A 119 4.42 1.87 -30.55
N VAL A 120 4.58 2.46 -31.72
CA VAL A 120 4.97 3.88 -31.86
C VAL A 120 3.82 4.70 -32.35
N ASN A 121 3.48 5.74 -31.59
CA ASN A 121 2.56 6.82 -31.95
C ASN A 121 3.12 8.14 -31.43
N SER A 122 4.17 8.65 -32.09
CA SER A 122 4.93 9.80 -31.61
C SER A 122 5.31 10.74 -32.74
N PRO A 123 5.11 12.05 -32.55
CA PRO A 123 5.59 13.07 -33.50
C PRO A 123 7.10 13.32 -33.38
N GLY A 124 7.78 12.74 -32.39
CA GLY A 124 9.16 13.01 -32.01
C GLY A 124 9.29 13.82 -30.73
N GLY A 125 10.39 14.53 -30.56
CA GLY A 125 10.62 15.37 -29.37
C GLY A 125 12.09 15.60 -29.07
N SER A 126 12.55 15.24 -27.88
CA SER A 126 13.95 15.46 -27.45
C SER A 126 14.90 14.46 -28.06
N PRO A 127 15.91 14.91 -28.82
CA PRO A 127 16.94 14.03 -29.40
C PRO A 127 17.74 13.27 -28.33
N VAL A 128 17.95 13.89 -27.15
CA VAL A 128 18.70 13.27 -26.05
C VAL A 128 17.92 12.10 -25.48
N GLN A 129 16.62 12.28 -25.24
CA GLN A 129 15.75 11.21 -24.75
C GLN A 129 15.63 10.07 -25.78
N ALA A 130 15.41 10.40 -27.03
CA ALA A 130 15.34 9.43 -28.11
C ALA A 130 16.66 8.65 -28.30
N GLY A 131 17.80 9.35 -28.18
CA GLY A 131 19.12 8.72 -28.20
C GLY A 131 19.29 7.69 -27.07
N ALA A 132 18.88 8.05 -25.85
CA ALA A 132 18.93 7.12 -24.72
C ALA A 132 18.05 5.87 -24.92
N ILE A 133 16.85 6.04 -25.52
CA ILE A 133 15.97 4.90 -25.85
C ILE A 133 16.60 4.05 -26.96
N TYR A 134 17.11 4.66 -28.00
CA TYR A 134 17.78 3.98 -29.12
C TYR A 134 18.95 3.11 -28.62
N ASP A 135 19.84 3.68 -27.80
CA ASP A 135 20.99 2.99 -27.28
C ASP A 135 20.58 1.81 -26.36
N GLU A 136 19.55 1.99 -25.58
CA GLU A 136 19.03 0.91 -24.72
C GLU A 136 18.43 -0.24 -25.52
N ILE A 137 17.65 0.03 -26.57
CA ILE A 137 17.17 -1.02 -27.49
C ILE A 137 18.34 -1.78 -28.06
N ARG A 138 19.36 -1.09 -28.57
CA ARG A 138 20.57 -1.71 -29.14
C ARG A 138 21.32 -2.55 -28.11
N ARG A 139 21.43 -2.07 -26.88
CA ARG A 139 22.07 -2.78 -25.77
C ARG A 139 21.32 -4.07 -25.42
N LEU A 140 20.00 -3.99 -25.29
CA LEU A 140 19.14 -5.12 -24.93
C LEU A 140 19.15 -6.20 -26.03
N ARG A 141 19.05 -5.80 -27.30
CA ARG A 141 19.18 -6.71 -28.46
C ARG A 141 20.53 -7.44 -28.45
N GLY A 142 21.63 -6.76 -28.12
CA GLY A 142 22.93 -7.39 -27.97
C GLY A 142 23.02 -8.37 -26.80
N LYS A 143 22.33 -8.05 -25.68
CA LYS A 143 22.29 -8.91 -24.47
C LYS A 143 21.39 -10.13 -24.63
N TYR A 144 20.27 -9.99 -25.39
CA TYR A 144 19.25 -11.02 -25.58
C TYR A 144 18.99 -11.29 -27.07
N PRO A 145 19.93 -11.90 -27.77
CA PRO A 145 19.84 -12.07 -29.23
C PRO A 145 18.69 -12.96 -29.72
N ASP A 146 18.14 -13.78 -28.83
CA ASP A 146 17.01 -14.68 -29.13
C ASP A 146 15.64 -13.98 -29.04
N ILE A 147 15.58 -12.74 -28.50
CA ILE A 147 14.35 -11.95 -28.38
C ILE A 147 14.32 -10.88 -29.46
N ALA A 148 13.49 -11.10 -30.47
CA ALA A 148 13.33 -10.15 -31.58
C ALA A 148 12.49 -8.93 -31.14
N VAL A 149 12.85 -7.74 -31.64
CA VAL A 149 12.13 -6.48 -31.38
C VAL A 149 11.59 -5.94 -32.69
N TYR A 150 10.28 -5.71 -32.72
CA TYR A 150 9.61 -5.13 -33.88
C TYR A 150 8.95 -3.81 -33.52
N SER A 151 9.07 -2.78 -34.36
CA SER A 151 8.28 -1.56 -34.25
C SER A 151 7.00 -1.68 -35.06
N VAL A 152 5.89 -1.24 -34.45
CA VAL A 152 4.60 -1.11 -35.13
C VAL A 152 4.15 0.35 -35.03
N VAL A 153 3.95 0.96 -36.16
CA VAL A 153 3.49 2.36 -36.25
C VAL A 153 1.97 2.37 -36.24
N GLU A 154 1.37 3.15 -35.32
CA GLU A 154 -0.08 3.34 -35.26
C GLU A 154 -0.54 4.44 -36.21
N GLU A 155 -0.38 5.68 -35.81
CA GLU A 155 -0.88 6.85 -36.52
C GLU A 155 0.26 7.74 -37.03
N ILE A 156 1.24 8.00 -36.15
CA ILE A 156 2.38 8.86 -36.47
C ILE A 156 3.69 8.27 -35.93
N CYS A 157 4.73 8.33 -36.77
CA CYS A 157 6.10 7.97 -36.39
C CYS A 157 7.04 8.93 -37.10
N ALA A 158 7.26 10.09 -36.51
CA ALA A 158 8.03 11.16 -37.13
C ALA A 158 9.27 11.51 -36.32
N SER A 159 10.28 12.08 -36.99
CA SER A 159 11.48 12.63 -36.36
C SER A 159 12.14 11.62 -35.39
N GLU A 160 12.29 11.99 -34.11
CA GLU A 160 12.87 11.14 -33.07
C GLU A 160 12.07 9.85 -32.82
N GLY A 161 10.76 9.84 -33.07
CA GLY A 161 9.96 8.61 -33.01
C GLY A 161 10.43 7.59 -34.04
N TYR A 162 10.70 8.01 -35.28
CA TYR A 162 11.27 7.15 -36.31
C TYR A 162 12.71 6.74 -35.98
N TYR A 163 13.50 7.65 -35.40
CA TYR A 163 14.86 7.33 -34.97
C TYR A 163 14.88 6.18 -33.95
N VAL A 164 13.98 6.22 -32.97
CA VAL A 164 13.84 5.12 -32.01
C VAL A 164 13.38 3.83 -32.69
N ALA A 165 12.38 3.91 -33.57
CA ALA A 165 11.89 2.75 -34.30
C ALA A 165 13.00 2.06 -35.14
N ALA A 166 13.91 2.85 -35.70
CA ALA A 166 15.05 2.34 -36.48
C ALA A 166 16.08 1.51 -35.67
N ALA A 167 16.00 1.54 -34.30
CA ALA A 167 16.82 0.69 -33.44
C ALA A 167 16.33 -0.77 -33.39
N THR A 168 15.10 -1.04 -33.81
CA THR A 168 14.47 -2.36 -33.77
C THR A 168 14.92 -3.25 -34.95
N ASP A 169 14.53 -4.52 -34.97
CA ASP A 169 14.89 -5.45 -36.05
C ASP A 169 14.12 -5.15 -37.34
N ARG A 170 12.87 -4.73 -37.22
CA ARG A 170 11.99 -4.33 -38.34
C ARG A 170 10.95 -3.33 -37.87
N ILE A 171 10.52 -2.50 -38.80
CA ILE A 171 9.41 -1.57 -38.69
C ILE A 171 8.27 -2.07 -39.56
#